data_18c6d25ff1107cbffcf54d20bf587694
#
_entry.id   18c6d25ff1107cbffcf54d20bf587694
#
_cell.length_a   1.000
_cell.length_b   1.000
_cell.length_c   1.000
_cell.angle_alpha   90.00
_cell.angle_beta   90.00
_cell.angle_gamma   90.00
#
_symmetry.space_group_name_H-M   'P 1'
#
loop_
_entity.id
_entity.type
_entity.pdbx_description
1 polymer ?
#
loop_
_entity_poly.entity_id
_entity_poly.type
_entity_poly.pdbx_seq_one_letter_code
_entity_poly.pdbx_strand_id
1 'polypeptide(L)'
;MTVLVTGAEGVLGSSLTRQLVENGFTVRAMLDPQSDAAELDGLPYERVPGDILDPESTLNALQGMQAVFHCERAGDFWPSRADRIDTVNLGGTRNLLVAMSRAGAETLVHVGSAFSFGFGTPDEPGTEETPYMADRFHLPCFDSMRRAQELVQIYTDEGKIRGIIVNPTFVLWPYCTLPGSVGSLFSYVSKAPRRYPSGGINVVGAGDVARAMVKALGRGRPGRCYILGGHNVRYKELFEKIASALGVPPATKQWPDKTLIARGLLGAFSGKLTGRKPPVTRKVAQVLATCMYYDPARAISELDLPVTPLDTIVEDACRLFLDKFR
;
A
#
# COMPACT_ATOMS: atom_id res chain seq x y z
N MET A 1 -1.78 18.68 18.33
CA MET A 1 -2.29 18.78 16.96
C MET A 1 -3.30 17.68 16.72
N THR A 2 -4.48 18.02 16.21
CA THR A 2 -5.55 17.04 15.94
C THR A 2 -5.53 16.66 14.46
N VAL A 3 -5.48 15.35 14.18
CA VAL A 3 -5.36 14.82 12.82
C VAL A 3 -6.43 13.77 12.52
N LEU A 4 -6.89 13.74 11.27
CA LEU A 4 -7.77 12.69 10.76
C LEU A 4 -6.93 11.63 10.05
N VAL A 5 -7.21 10.35 10.30
CA VAL A 5 -6.72 9.22 9.52
C VAL A 5 -7.91 8.55 8.86
N THR A 6 -7.95 8.50 7.52
CA THR A 6 -8.94 7.70 6.78
C THR A 6 -8.35 6.35 6.43
N GLY A 7 -9.17 5.30 6.37
CA GLY A 7 -8.70 3.93 6.18
C GLY A 7 -7.80 3.46 7.34
N ALA A 8 -8.12 3.90 8.55
CA ALA A 8 -7.32 3.62 9.73
C ALA A 8 -7.33 2.13 10.14
N GLU A 9 -8.33 1.35 9.71
CA GLU A 9 -8.42 -0.10 9.85
C GLU A 9 -7.46 -0.87 8.92
N GLY A 10 -6.95 -0.18 7.91
CA GLY A 10 -6.03 -0.79 6.94
C GLY A 10 -4.60 -0.96 7.49
N VAL A 11 -3.78 -1.69 6.73
CA VAL A 11 -2.37 -1.99 7.06
C VAL A 11 -1.57 -0.75 7.44
N LEU A 12 -1.60 0.28 6.60
CA LEU A 12 -0.85 1.50 6.85
C LEU A 12 -1.57 2.42 7.83
N GLY A 13 -2.90 2.50 7.75
CA GLY A 13 -3.70 3.35 8.62
C GLY A 13 -3.55 2.97 10.09
N SER A 14 -3.58 1.68 10.43
CA SER A 14 -3.42 1.21 11.80
C SER A 14 -1.99 1.42 12.34
N SER A 15 -0.97 1.11 11.54
CA SER A 15 0.43 1.39 11.88
C SER A 15 0.68 2.89 12.08
N LEU A 16 0.10 3.73 11.22
CA LEU A 16 0.20 5.17 11.31
C LEU A 16 -0.54 5.72 12.54
N THR A 17 -1.76 5.26 12.80
CA THR A 17 -2.54 5.68 13.98
C THR A 17 -1.75 5.43 15.26
N ARG A 18 -1.12 4.26 15.40
CA ARG A 18 -0.23 3.94 16.52
C ARG A 18 0.94 4.92 16.62
N GLN A 19 1.65 5.16 15.51
CA GLN A 19 2.77 6.09 15.49
C GLN A 19 2.36 7.53 15.82
N LEU A 20 1.20 7.98 15.34
CA LEU A 20 0.68 9.32 15.66
C LEU A 20 0.38 9.45 17.15
N VAL A 21 -0.29 8.47 17.75
CA VAL A 21 -0.57 8.45 19.19
C VAL A 21 0.72 8.44 20.01
N GLU A 22 1.70 7.60 19.66
CA GLU A 22 3.01 7.54 20.31
C GLU A 22 3.79 8.86 20.22
N ASN A 23 3.57 9.65 19.16
CA ASN A 23 4.16 10.97 18.98
C ASN A 23 3.30 12.12 19.55
N GLY A 24 2.27 11.83 20.35
CA GLY A 24 1.46 12.81 21.09
C GLY A 24 0.42 13.57 20.25
N PHE A 25 0.03 13.05 19.08
CA PHE A 25 -1.07 13.59 18.30
C PHE A 25 -2.43 13.16 18.89
N THR A 26 -3.41 14.06 18.81
CA THR A 26 -4.82 13.68 19.01
C THR A 26 -5.35 13.12 17.69
N VAL A 27 -5.67 11.83 17.66
CA VAL A 27 -6.04 11.14 16.42
C VAL A 27 -7.54 10.91 16.37
N ARG A 28 -8.17 11.32 15.29
CA ARG A 28 -9.48 10.85 14.87
C ARG A 28 -9.31 9.83 13.76
N ALA A 29 -9.87 8.63 13.92
CA ALA A 29 -9.85 7.57 12.93
C ALA A 29 -11.23 7.45 12.29
N MET A 30 -11.30 7.71 10.97
CA MET A 30 -12.48 7.43 10.18
C MET A 30 -12.45 5.97 9.73
N LEU A 31 -13.44 5.20 10.14
CA LEU A 31 -13.51 3.75 9.97
C LEU A 31 -14.79 3.35 9.26
N ASP A 32 -14.71 2.34 8.39
CA ASP A 32 -15.92 1.68 7.88
C ASP A 32 -16.80 1.23 9.07
N PRO A 33 -18.10 1.56 9.09
CA PRO A 33 -19.01 1.16 10.17
C PRO A 33 -19.05 -0.34 10.45
N GLN A 34 -18.71 -1.17 9.45
CA GLN A 34 -18.67 -2.64 9.55
C GLN A 34 -17.31 -3.19 9.97
N SER A 35 -16.27 -2.34 10.07
CA SER A 35 -14.94 -2.75 10.51
C SER A 35 -14.88 -2.97 12.01
N ASP A 36 -14.28 -4.09 12.43
CA ASP A 36 -13.97 -4.35 13.85
C ASP A 36 -12.75 -3.54 14.32
N ALA A 37 -11.88 -3.14 13.41
CA ALA A 37 -10.66 -2.35 13.66
C ALA A 37 -9.79 -2.89 14.81
N ALA A 38 -9.73 -4.21 14.98
CA ALA A 38 -9.03 -4.89 16.09
C ALA A 38 -7.54 -4.47 16.22
N GLU A 39 -6.91 -4.04 15.12
CA GLU A 39 -5.54 -3.55 15.13
C GLU A 39 -5.37 -2.21 15.89
N LEU A 40 -6.46 -1.51 16.17
CA LEU A 40 -6.47 -0.25 16.90
C LEU A 40 -6.86 -0.41 18.38
N ASP A 41 -7.16 -1.62 18.82
CA ASP A 41 -7.57 -1.89 20.19
C ASP A 41 -6.50 -1.42 21.20
N GLY A 42 -6.98 -0.80 22.28
CA GLY A 42 -6.14 -0.25 23.34
C GLY A 42 -5.43 1.07 23.02
N LEU A 43 -5.59 1.64 21.81
CA LEU A 43 -5.06 2.96 21.48
C LEU A 43 -6.05 4.07 21.89
N PRO A 44 -5.57 5.21 22.41
CA PRO A 44 -6.40 6.37 22.69
C PRO A 44 -6.62 7.18 21.40
N TYR A 45 -7.72 6.93 20.69
CA TYR A 45 -8.13 7.67 19.51
C TYR A 45 -9.64 7.91 19.50
N GLU A 46 -10.10 8.91 18.78
CA GLU A 46 -11.52 9.15 18.53
C GLU A 46 -11.98 8.32 17.34
N ARG A 47 -12.93 7.41 17.56
CA ARG A 47 -13.54 6.62 16.48
C ARG A 47 -14.69 7.40 15.84
N VAL A 48 -14.63 7.61 14.52
CA VAL A 48 -15.73 8.19 13.75
C VAL A 48 -16.12 7.20 12.65
N PRO A 49 -17.37 6.72 12.64
CA PRO A 49 -17.84 5.89 11.53
C PRO A 49 -17.99 6.75 10.28
N GLY A 50 -17.53 6.25 9.13
CA GLY A 50 -17.61 7.00 7.88
C GLY A 50 -17.27 6.19 6.65
N ASP A 51 -17.80 6.64 5.51
CA ASP A 51 -17.49 6.14 4.19
C ASP A 51 -16.90 7.28 3.37
N ILE A 52 -15.71 7.10 2.81
CA ILE A 52 -15.03 8.08 1.95
C ILE A 52 -15.84 8.41 0.69
N LEU A 53 -16.77 7.56 0.31
CA LEU A 53 -17.67 7.77 -0.82
C LEU A 53 -18.91 8.60 -0.46
N ASP A 54 -19.18 8.79 0.83
CA ASP A 54 -20.22 9.68 1.32
C ASP A 54 -19.64 11.06 1.67
N PRO A 55 -19.97 12.12 0.88
CA PRO A 55 -19.45 13.48 1.13
C PRO A 55 -19.82 14.06 2.49
N GLU A 56 -21.01 13.76 3.02
CA GLU A 56 -21.48 14.26 4.32
C GLU A 56 -20.71 13.62 5.46
N SER A 57 -20.54 12.31 5.43
CA SER A 57 -19.75 11.54 6.38
C SER A 57 -18.30 12.03 6.40
N THR A 58 -17.71 12.23 5.21
CA THR A 58 -16.33 12.74 5.06
C THR A 58 -16.20 14.16 5.64
N LEU A 59 -17.15 15.04 5.36
CA LEU A 59 -17.15 16.42 5.90
C LEU A 59 -17.27 16.42 7.43
N ASN A 60 -18.14 15.59 7.99
CA ASN A 60 -18.33 15.47 9.44
C ASN A 60 -17.04 14.97 10.12
N ALA A 61 -16.34 13.99 9.53
CA ALA A 61 -15.08 13.48 10.07
C ALA A 61 -13.97 14.55 10.10
N LEU A 62 -14.03 15.54 9.20
CA LEU A 62 -13.04 16.62 9.07
C LEU A 62 -13.25 17.79 10.02
N GLN A 63 -14.40 17.90 10.71
CA GLN A 63 -14.68 19.05 11.59
C GLN A 63 -13.65 19.20 12.70
N GLY A 64 -12.94 20.35 12.73
CA GLY A 64 -11.91 20.67 13.70
C GLY A 64 -10.55 20.00 13.47
N MET A 65 -10.36 19.32 12.32
CA MET A 65 -9.08 18.69 12.00
C MET A 65 -8.09 19.69 11.38
N GLN A 66 -6.83 19.59 11.80
CA GLN A 66 -5.75 20.46 11.33
C GLN A 66 -4.98 19.84 10.16
N ALA A 67 -4.93 18.51 10.10
CA ALA A 67 -4.32 17.78 8.99
C ALA A 67 -5.01 16.43 8.78
N VAL A 68 -4.82 15.88 7.59
CA VAL A 68 -5.39 14.62 7.17
C VAL A 68 -4.29 13.68 6.67
N PHE A 69 -4.36 12.42 7.09
CA PHE A 69 -3.63 11.31 6.52
C PHE A 69 -4.62 10.42 5.75
N HIS A 70 -4.52 10.43 4.44
CA HIS A 70 -5.43 9.67 3.58
C HIS A 70 -4.82 8.34 3.22
N CYS A 71 -5.19 7.29 4.00
CA CYS A 71 -4.72 5.91 3.81
C CYS A 71 -5.76 5.01 3.13
N GLU A 72 -6.99 5.52 2.90
CA GLU A 72 -8.06 4.75 2.25
C GLU A 72 -7.71 4.46 0.80
N ARG A 73 -7.71 3.17 0.45
CA ARG A 73 -7.47 2.73 -0.93
C ARG A 73 -8.05 1.36 -1.22
N ALA A 74 -8.50 1.15 -2.43
CA ALA A 74 -8.82 -0.17 -2.97
C ALA A 74 -7.64 -0.69 -3.82
N GLY A 75 -7.11 -1.86 -3.45
CA GLY A 75 -5.92 -2.46 -4.09
C GLY A 75 -6.16 -3.91 -4.52
N ASP A 76 -7.18 -4.18 -5.32
CA ASP A 76 -7.46 -5.52 -5.84
C ASP A 76 -6.97 -5.63 -7.30
N PHE A 77 -6.25 -6.70 -7.62
CA PHE A 77 -5.82 -7.02 -8.99
C PHE A 77 -6.91 -7.73 -9.82
N TRP A 78 -8.12 -7.84 -9.30
CA TRP A 78 -9.21 -8.55 -9.95
C TRP A 78 -10.04 -7.64 -10.87
N PRO A 79 -10.15 -7.94 -12.18
CA PRO A 79 -10.82 -7.06 -13.15
C PRO A 79 -12.29 -6.76 -12.86
N SER A 80 -13.01 -7.68 -12.21
CA SER A 80 -14.44 -7.50 -11.89
C SER A 80 -14.73 -6.43 -10.84
N ARG A 81 -13.71 -5.84 -10.25
CA ARG A 81 -13.82 -4.74 -9.27
C ARG A 81 -13.22 -3.43 -9.76
N ALA A 82 -12.93 -3.33 -11.06
CA ALA A 82 -12.29 -2.13 -11.62
C ALA A 82 -13.06 -0.85 -11.30
N ASP A 83 -14.38 -0.85 -11.47
CA ASP A 83 -15.24 0.31 -11.21
C ASP A 83 -15.19 0.70 -9.73
N ARG A 84 -15.23 -0.28 -8.81
CA ARG A 84 -15.11 -0.02 -7.37
C ARG A 84 -13.73 0.53 -7.01
N ILE A 85 -12.67 0.02 -7.63
CA ILE A 85 -11.29 0.49 -7.41
C ILE A 85 -11.17 1.96 -7.81
N ASP A 86 -11.65 2.33 -8.98
CA ASP A 86 -11.61 3.72 -9.46
C ASP A 86 -12.51 4.63 -8.61
N THR A 87 -13.70 4.16 -8.24
CA THR A 87 -14.62 4.90 -7.37
C THR A 87 -13.99 5.20 -6.02
N VAL A 88 -13.37 4.22 -5.35
CA VAL A 88 -12.73 4.43 -4.04
C VAL A 88 -11.49 5.31 -4.18
N ASN A 89 -10.56 4.95 -5.06
CA ASN A 89 -9.27 5.63 -5.12
C ASN A 89 -9.40 7.07 -5.65
N LEU A 90 -10.08 7.27 -6.77
CA LEU A 90 -10.24 8.61 -7.37
C LEU A 90 -11.45 9.35 -6.80
N GLY A 91 -12.61 8.70 -6.71
CA GLY A 91 -13.84 9.32 -6.20
C GLY A 91 -13.72 9.68 -4.73
N GLY A 92 -13.22 8.75 -3.89
CA GLY A 92 -12.98 8.99 -2.47
C GLY A 92 -11.97 10.13 -2.24
N THR A 93 -10.84 10.14 -2.96
CA THR A 93 -9.87 11.24 -2.88
C THR A 93 -10.51 12.58 -3.29
N ARG A 94 -11.34 12.62 -4.32
CA ARG A 94 -12.07 13.83 -4.73
C ARG A 94 -13.01 14.32 -3.64
N ASN A 95 -13.80 13.43 -3.04
CA ASN A 95 -14.71 13.77 -1.94
C ASN A 95 -13.93 14.36 -0.76
N LEU A 96 -12.80 13.73 -0.40
CA LEU A 96 -11.93 14.22 0.67
C LEU A 96 -11.43 15.63 0.39
N LEU A 97 -10.90 15.90 -0.80
CA LEU A 97 -10.35 17.21 -1.18
C LEU A 97 -11.42 18.30 -1.14
N VAL A 98 -12.63 18.00 -1.62
CA VAL A 98 -13.78 18.94 -1.52
C VAL A 98 -14.18 19.18 -0.08
N ALA A 99 -14.24 18.12 0.73
CA ALA A 99 -14.60 18.23 2.15
C ALA A 99 -13.53 18.98 2.96
N MET A 100 -12.23 18.79 2.67
CA MET A 100 -11.12 19.54 3.27
C MET A 100 -11.29 21.06 3.02
N SER A 101 -11.58 21.46 1.79
CA SER A 101 -11.78 22.86 1.43
C SER A 101 -12.98 23.49 2.20
N ARG A 102 -14.02 22.70 2.47
CA ARG A 102 -15.20 23.17 3.25
C ARG A 102 -14.93 23.22 4.75
N ALA A 103 -14.16 22.30 5.27
CA ALA A 103 -13.84 22.19 6.70
C ALA A 103 -12.67 23.09 7.12
N GLY A 104 -11.93 23.70 6.18
CA GLY A 104 -10.74 24.48 6.45
C GLY A 104 -9.52 23.65 6.87
N ALA A 105 -9.48 22.36 6.54
CA ALA A 105 -8.32 21.51 6.76
C ALA A 105 -7.33 21.69 5.60
N GLU A 106 -6.15 22.25 5.89
CA GLU A 106 -5.22 22.68 4.82
C GLU A 106 -4.18 21.64 4.45
N THR A 107 -3.78 20.77 5.38
CA THR A 107 -2.65 19.84 5.15
C THR A 107 -3.12 18.43 4.89
N LEU A 108 -2.64 17.83 3.80
CA LEU A 108 -2.90 16.45 3.41
C LEU A 108 -1.60 15.68 3.25
N VAL A 109 -1.46 14.54 3.93
CA VAL A 109 -0.49 13.50 3.59
C VAL A 109 -1.26 12.38 2.88
N HIS A 110 -1.10 12.31 1.57
CA HIS A 110 -1.80 11.33 0.72
C HIS A 110 -0.95 10.09 0.50
N VAL A 111 -1.52 8.92 0.74
CA VAL A 111 -0.87 7.63 0.45
C VAL A 111 -1.20 7.19 -0.97
N GLY A 112 -0.26 7.42 -1.87
CA GLY A 112 -0.26 6.89 -3.23
C GLY A 112 0.38 5.49 -3.30
N SER A 113 1.12 5.24 -4.35
CA SER A 113 1.86 3.99 -4.57
C SER A 113 3.12 4.24 -5.39
N ALA A 114 4.22 3.55 -5.11
CA ALA A 114 5.41 3.58 -5.95
C ALA A 114 5.12 3.13 -7.39
N PHE A 115 4.08 2.32 -7.62
CA PHE A 115 3.62 1.96 -8.96
C PHE A 115 3.06 3.14 -9.77
N SER A 116 2.89 4.33 -9.20
CA SER A 116 2.59 5.58 -9.92
C SER A 116 3.79 6.11 -10.70
N PHE A 117 4.98 5.56 -10.49
CA PHE A 117 6.23 5.86 -11.20
C PHE A 117 6.70 4.64 -11.99
N GLY A 118 7.72 4.86 -12.83
CA GLY A 118 8.44 3.77 -13.46
C GLY A 118 9.33 3.06 -12.43
N PHE A 119 9.58 1.81 -12.69
CA PHE A 119 10.48 0.96 -11.92
C PHE A 119 11.73 0.62 -12.73
N GLY A 120 12.78 0.22 -12.04
CA GLY A 120 14.07 -0.02 -12.66
C GLY A 120 14.63 -1.42 -12.42
N THR A 121 15.91 -1.54 -12.74
CA THR A 121 16.76 -2.72 -12.55
C THR A 121 17.53 -2.64 -11.23
N PRO A 122 18.29 -3.65 -10.82
CA PRO A 122 19.16 -3.54 -9.65
C PRO A 122 20.20 -2.40 -9.75
N ASP A 123 20.72 -2.17 -10.96
CA ASP A 123 21.77 -1.17 -11.20
C ASP A 123 21.20 0.24 -11.39
N GLU A 124 19.99 0.35 -11.88
CA GLU A 124 19.27 1.60 -12.13
C GLU A 124 17.83 1.49 -11.58
N PRO A 125 17.61 1.59 -10.27
CA PRO A 125 16.27 1.53 -9.69
C PRO A 125 15.44 2.77 -10.07
N GLY A 126 14.12 2.61 -10.15
CA GLY A 126 13.20 3.70 -10.47
C GLY A 126 13.14 4.74 -9.35
N THR A 127 12.94 5.99 -9.73
CA THR A 127 12.80 7.15 -8.83
C THR A 127 11.47 7.85 -9.07
N GLU A 128 11.18 8.91 -8.32
CA GLU A 128 10.00 9.75 -8.51
C GLU A 128 10.01 10.54 -9.84
N GLU A 129 11.16 10.61 -10.53
CA GLU A 129 11.29 11.19 -11.88
C GLU A 129 11.14 10.16 -12.99
N THR A 130 11.15 8.87 -12.68
CA THR A 130 11.03 7.82 -13.69
C THR A 130 9.61 7.81 -14.25
N PRO A 131 9.42 7.98 -15.58
CA PRO A 131 8.09 8.04 -16.18
C PRO A 131 7.25 6.79 -15.89
N TYR A 132 5.94 6.99 -15.70
CA TYR A 132 5.00 5.89 -15.46
C TYR A 132 5.08 4.81 -16.54
N MET A 133 5.15 3.56 -16.15
CA MET A 133 5.26 2.42 -17.06
C MET A 133 4.46 1.18 -16.61
N ALA A 134 3.63 1.32 -15.58
CA ALA A 134 2.79 0.22 -15.10
C ALA A 134 1.49 0.06 -15.91
N ASP A 135 1.15 1.00 -16.79
CA ASP A 135 0.05 0.94 -17.78
C ASP A 135 0.12 -0.33 -18.63
N ARG A 136 1.33 -0.79 -18.98
CA ARG A 136 1.55 -2.04 -19.74
C ARG A 136 0.97 -3.30 -19.10
N PHE A 137 0.68 -3.27 -17.80
CA PHE A 137 0.01 -4.37 -17.10
C PHE A 137 -1.50 -4.29 -17.17
N HIS A 138 -2.05 -3.13 -17.56
CA HIS A 138 -3.50 -2.88 -17.61
C HIS A 138 -4.21 -3.26 -16.31
N LEU A 139 -3.62 -2.90 -15.16
CA LEU A 139 -4.17 -3.16 -13.83
C LEU A 139 -4.86 -1.88 -13.30
N PRO A 140 -6.19 -1.88 -13.19
CA PRO A 140 -6.96 -0.68 -12.79
C PRO A 140 -6.49 -0.04 -11.48
N CYS A 141 -5.97 -0.84 -10.54
CA CYS A 141 -5.48 -0.32 -9.27
C CYS A 141 -4.24 0.59 -9.44
N PHE A 142 -3.35 0.31 -10.38
CA PHE A 142 -2.18 1.16 -10.62
C PHE A 142 -2.60 2.50 -11.26
N ASP A 143 -3.44 2.42 -12.29
CA ASP A 143 -3.93 3.61 -13.00
C ASP A 143 -4.77 4.51 -12.08
N SER A 144 -5.64 3.93 -11.25
CA SER A 144 -6.50 4.70 -10.33
C SER A 144 -5.72 5.38 -9.22
N MET A 145 -4.69 4.72 -8.65
CA MET A 145 -3.82 5.32 -7.63
C MET A 145 -3.01 6.49 -8.21
N ARG A 146 -2.50 6.34 -9.44
CA ARG A 146 -1.82 7.43 -10.14
C ARG A 146 -2.75 8.61 -10.37
N ARG A 147 -3.95 8.39 -10.88
CA ARG A 147 -4.94 9.46 -11.12
C ARG A 147 -5.38 10.17 -9.84
N ALA A 148 -5.49 9.44 -8.72
CA ALA A 148 -5.75 10.03 -7.42
C ALA A 148 -4.59 10.93 -6.95
N GLN A 149 -3.36 10.48 -7.13
CA GLN A 149 -2.16 11.27 -6.87
C GLN A 149 -2.10 12.54 -7.73
N GLU A 150 -2.38 12.44 -9.03
CA GLU A 150 -2.44 13.58 -9.95
C GLU A 150 -3.51 14.61 -9.51
N LEU A 151 -4.65 14.14 -9.01
CA LEU A 151 -5.69 15.02 -8.48
C LEU A 151 -5.21 15.79 -7.24
N VAL A 152 -4.50 15.14 -6.31
CA VAL A 152 -3.89 15.79 -5.14
C VAL A 152 -2.86 16.82 -5.59
N GLN A 153 -2.06 16.51 -6.61
CA GLN A 153 -1.08 17.43 -7.18
C GLN A 153 -1.74 18.69 -7.74
N ILE A 154 -2.82 18.54 -8.53
CA ILE A 154 -3.59 19.67 -9.08
C ILE A 154 -4.09 20.59 -7.96
N TYR A 155 -4.70 20.04 -6.91
CA TYR A 155 -5.20 20.85 -5.78
C TYR A 155 -4.08 21.57 -5.03
N THR A 156 -2.90 20.97 -4.98
CA THR A 156 -1.72 21.57 -4.36
C THR A 156 -1.14 22.69 -5.22
N ASP A 157 -1.02 22.49 -6.53
CA ASP A 157 -0.49 23.48 -7.48
C ASP A 157 -1.42 24.70 -7.59
N GLU A 158 -2.73 24.50 -7.43
CA GLU A 158 -3.73 25.56 -7.34
C GLU A 158 -3.75 26.28 -5.96
N GLY A 159 -2.90 25.88 -5.02
CA GLY A 159 -2.84 26.49 -3.68
C GLY A 159 -4.04 26.20 -2.79
N LYS A 160 -4.86 25.21 -3.13
CA LYS A 160 -6.07 24.83 -2.35
C LYS A 160 -5.76 24.04 -1.09
N ILE A 161 -4.67 23.27 -1.12
CA ILE A 161 -4.17 22.46 0.00
C ILE A 161 -2.64 22.45 0.04
N ARG A 162 -2.09 22.10 1.17
CA ARG A 162 -0.69 21.69 1.34
C ARG A 162 -0.63 20.17 1.21
N GLY A 163 -0.60 19.63 -0.02
CA GLY A 163 -0.55 18.20 -0.29
C GLY A 163 0.88 17.66 -0.29
N ILE A 164 1.16 16.65 0.52
CA ILE A 164 2.39 15.86 0.50
C ILE A 164 2.02 14.45 0.07
N ILE A 165 2.73 13.88 -0.90
CA ILE A 165 2.39 12.58 -1.46
C ILE A 165 3.46 11.57 -1.08
N VAL A 166 3.06 10.51 -0.40
CA VAL A 166 3.95 9.40 -0.04
C VAL A 166 3.56 8.16 -0.82
N ASN A 167 4.54 7.49 -1.40
CA ASN A 167 4.37 6.40 -2.35
C ASN A 167 5.05 5.13 -1.85
N PRO A 168 4.40 4.36 -0.95
CA PRO A 168 4.97 3.11 -0.46
C PRO A 168 5.17 2.10 -1.59
N THR A 169 6.23 1.30 -1.48
CA THR A 169 6.49 0.13 -2.31
C THR A 169 5.67 -1.07 -1.81
N PHE A 170 6.19 -2.28 -1.84
CA PHE A 170 5.50 -3.46 -1.31
C PHE A 170 5.65 -3.52 0.20
N VAL A 171 4.58 -3.15 0.91
CA VAL A 171 4.57 -3.06 2.37
C VAL A 171 4.36 -4.42 3.00
N LEU A 172 5.32 -4.89 3.80
CA LEU A 172 5.14 -6.03 4.70
C LEU A 172 4.68 -5.56 6.07
N TRP A 173 3.74 -6.30 6.64
CA TRP A 173 3.11 -5.96 7.90
C TRP A 173 2.83 -7.19 8.76
N PRO A 174 2.98 -7.08 10.10
CA PRO A 174 2.77 -8.20 11.01
C PRO A 174 1.40 -8.86 10.93
N TYR A 175 0.32 -8.13 10.65
CA TYR A 175 -1.05 -8.65 10.60
C TYR A 175 -1.46 -9.14 9.19
N CYS A 176 -0.57 -9.78 8.45
CA CYS A 176 -0.75 -10.25 7.06
C CYS A 176 -1.88 -11.27 6.83
N THR A 177 -2.81 -11.40 7.76
CA THR A 177 -3.95 -12.32 7.69
C THR A 177 -5.11 -11.77 6.85
N LEU A 178 -5.08 -10.48 6.52
CA LEU A 178 -6.11 -9.85 5.68
C LEU A 178 -6.01 -10.33 4.24
N PRO A 179 -7.16 -10.46 3.53
CA PRO A 179 -7.17 -10.75 2.11
C PRO A 179 -6.43 -9.64 1.35
N GLY A 180 -5.35 -9.98 0.68
CA GLY A 180 -4.56 -9.02 -0.09
C GLY A 180 -3.32 -9.64 -0.71
N SER A 181 -2.47 -8.83 -1.34
CA SER A 181 -1.25 -9.29 -2.02
C SER A 181 -0.25 -9.93 -1.06
N VAL A 182 -0.09 -9.37 0.13
CA VAL A 182 0.84 -9.87 1.16
C VAL A 182 0.33 -11.17 1.77
N GLY A 183 -0.91 -11.22 2.24
CA GLY A 183 -1.50 -12.46 2.77
C GLY A 183 -1.51 -13.59 1.75
N SER A 184 -1.71 -13.28 0.47
CA SER A 184 -1.61 -14.26 -0.62
C SER A 184 -0.19 -14.78 -0.80
N LEU A 185 0.83 -13.93 -0.67
CA LEU A 185 2.25 -14.32 -0.74
C LEU A 185 2.59 -15.29 0.39
N PHE A 186 2.27 -14.96 1.64
CA PHE A 186 2.53 -15.80 2.80
C PHE A 186 1.77 -17.13 2.74
N SER A 187 0.47 -17.09 2.39
CA SER A 187 -0.33 -18.29 2.16
C SER A 187 0.19 -19.18 1.03
N TYR A 188 0.83 -18.59 0.02
CA TYR A 188 1.48 -19.36 -1.03
C TYR A 188 2.75 -20.03 -0.53
N VAL A 189 3.63 -19.30 0.15
CA VAL A 189 4.91 -19.84 0.66
C VAL A 189 4.69 -20.86 1.76
N SER A 190 3.70 -20.69 2.65
CA SER A 190 3.38 -21.66 3.71
C SER A 190 3.01 -23.07 3.20
N LYS A 191 2.60 -23.18 1.95
CA LYS A 191 2.33 -24.47 1.27
C LYS A 191 3.58 -25.15 0.71
N ALA A 192 4.77 -24.66 1.04
CA ALA A 192 6.06 -25.16 0.54
C ALA A 192 6.09 -25.35 -0.99
N PRO A 193 5.84 -24.28 -1.78
CA PRO A 193 5.79 -24.40 -3.23
C PRO A 193 7.14 -24.79 -3.80
N ARG A 194 7.16 -25.61 -4.84
CA ARG A 194 8.42 -26.00 -5.51
C ARG A 194 9.04 -24.90 -6.36
N ARG A 195 8.27 -23.84 -6.69
CA ARG A 195 8.68 -22.83 -7.67
C ARG A 195 8.42 -21.41 -7.18
N TYR A 196 9.31 -20.50 -7.57
CA TYR A 196 9.22 -19.06 -7.35
C TYR A 196 9.22 -18.28 -8.67
N PRO A 197 8.66 -17.04 -8.73
CA PRO A 197 8.72 -16.19 -9.92
C PRO A 197 10.14 -15.67 -10.20
N SER A 198 10.41 -15.28 -11.45
CA SER A 198 11.72 -14.78 -11.90
C SER A 198 12.00 -13.32 -11.53
N GLY A 199 10.96 -12.52 -11.31
CA GLY A 199 11.08 -11.09 -11.04
C GLY A 199 11.62 -10.75 -9.65
N GLY A 200 11.39 -9.50 -9.26
CA GLY A 200 11.79 -8.97 -7.96
C GLY A 200 10.92 -7.76 -7.59
N ILE A 201 11.02 -7.34 -6.36
CA ILE A 201 10.19 -6.27 -5.81
C ILE A 201 10.98 -5.46 -4.78
N ASN A 202 10.61 -4.19 -4.60
CA ASN A 202 11.08 -3.42 -3.46
C ASN A 202 10.16 -3.64 -2.27
N VAL A 203 10.72 -3.98 -1.11
CA VAL A 203 9.99 -4.33 0.12
C VAL A 203 10.31 -3.33 1.21
N VAL A 204 9.29 -2.88 1.94
CA VAL A 204 9.41 -1.97 3.08
C VAL A 204 8.52 -2.43 4.24
N GLY A 205 8.93 -2.17 5.48
CA GLY A 205 8.13 -2.43 6.67
C GLY A 205 7.04 -1.37 6.89
N ALA A 206 5.84 -1.77 7.31
CA ALA A 206 4.75 -0.82 7.60
C ALA A 206 5.13 0.19 8.70
N GLY A 207 5.92 -0.22 9.69
CA GLY A 207 6.41 0.67 10.73
C GLY A 207 7.35 1.76 10.19
N ASP A 208 8.21 1.42 9.21
CA ASP A 208 9.10 2.39 8.56
C ASP A 208 8.29 3.42 7.77
N VAL A 209 7.30 2.95 6.99
CA VAL A 209 6.37 3.81 6.25
C VAL A 209 5.62 4.74 7.18
N ALA A 210 5.04 4.22 8.27
CA ALA A 210 4.29 5.02 9.23
C ALA A 210 5.16 6.11 9.88
N ARG A 211 6.40 5.80 10.28
CA ARG A 211 7.35 6.79 10.82
C ARG A 211 7.66 7.90 9.81
N ALA A 212 7.92 7.54 8.55
CA ALA A 212 8.17 8.52 7.49
C ALA A 212 6.93 9.38 7.20
N MET A 213 5.72 8.82 7.27
CA MET A 213 4.47 9.57 7.12
C MET A 213 4.28 10.62 8.22
N VAL A 214 4.56 10.29 9.48
CA VAL A 214 4.55 11.27 10.58
C VAL A 214 5.55 12.41 10.31
N LYS A 215 6.76 12.08 9.84
CA LYS A 215 7.77 13.08 9.46
C LYS A 215 7.32 13.93 8.25
N ALA A 216 6.62 13.32 7.30
CA ALA A 216 6.12 14.03 6.11
C ALA A 216 5.21 15.20 6.46
N LEU A 217 4.43 15.12 7.54
CA LEU A 217 3.57 16.21 7.99
C LEU A 217 4.35 17.52 8.27
N GLY A 218 5.52 17.42 8.91
CA GLY A 218 6.34 18.57 9.25
C GLY A 218 7.42 18.92 8.23
N ARG A 219 8.02 17.91 7.57
CA ARG A 219 9.18 18.07 6.69
C ARG A 219 8.87 17.96 5.19
N GLY A 220 7.75 17.29 4.86
CA GLY A 220 7.36 17.08 3.46
C GLY A 220 7.11 18.41 2.75
N ARG A 221 7.59 18.52 1.52
CA ARG A 221 7.38 19.71 0.69
C ARG A 221 6.05 19.58 -0.07
N PRO A 222 5.22 20.61 -0.10
CA PRO A 222 3.98 20.59 -0.86
C PRO A 222 4.22 20.27 -2.33
N GLY A 223 3.35 19.45 -2.92
CA GLY A 223 3.45 19.00 -4.30
C GLY A 223 4.52 17.94 -4.55
N ARG A 224 5.34 17.59 -3.56
CA ARG A 224 6.41 16.61 -3.75
C ARG A 224 5.95 15.19 -3.45
N CYS A 225 6.41 14.26 -4.28
CA CYS A 225 6.23 12.84 -4.10
C CYS A 225 7.47 12.22 -3.44
N TYR A 226 7.25 11.19 -2.63
CA TYR A 226 8.30 10.47 -1.90
C TYR A 226 8.07 8.97 -1.99
N ILE A 227 8.96 8.23 -2.65
CA ILE A 227 8.94 6.77 -2.67
C ILE A 227 9.38 6.27 -1.29
N LEU A 228 8.44 5.65 -0.56
CA LEU A 228 8.75 5.00 0.71
C LEU A 228 9.11 3.53 0.45
N GLY A 229 10.36 3.30 0.12
CA GLY A 229 10.92 1.99 -0.21
C GLY A 229 11.94 1.51 0.84
N GLY A 230 12.32 0.26 0.71
CA GLY A 230 13.35 -0.38 1.54
C GLY A 230 14.30 -1.21 0.69
N HIS A 231 14.11 -2.54 0.67
CA HIS A 231 15.03 -3.48 0.05
C HIS A 231 14.56 -3.91 -1.34
N ASN A 232 15.43 -3.76 -2.35
CA ASN A 232 15.24 -4.35 -3.68
C ASN A 232 15.66 -5.81 -3.65
N VAL A 233 14.70 -6.75 -3.73
CA VAL A 233 14.96 -8.18 -3.58
C VAL A 233 14.37 -9.00 -4.72
N ARG A 234 15.03 -10.08 -5.12
CA ARG A 234 14.45 -11.09 -6.01
C ARG A 234 13.39 -11.89 -5.26
N TYR A 235 12.35 -12.34 -5.97
CA TYR A 235 11.36 -13.24 -5.36
C TYR A 235 11.98 -14.53 -4.80
N LYS A 236 13.08 -15.01 -5.38
CA LYS A 236 13.83 -16.16 -4.83
C LYS A 236 14.22 -15.88 -3.37
N GLU A 237 14.95 -14.81 -3.15
CA GLU A 237 15.43 -14.41 -1.82
C GLU A 237 14.29 -14.16 -0.84
N LEU A 238 13.26 -13.41 -1.27
CA LEU A 238 12.09 -13.14 -0.44
C LEU A 238 11.37 -14.43 -0.03
N PHE A 239 11.21 -15.40 -0.95
CA PHE A 239 10.59 -16.69 -0.68
C PHE A 239 11.42 -17.53 0.29
N GLU A 240 12.75 -17.54 0.13
CA GLU A 240 13.68 -18.24 1.03
C GLU A 240 13.59 -17.69 2.46
N LYS A 241 13.58 -16.36 2.63
CA LYS A 241 13.43 -15.71 3.94
C LYS A 241 12.07 -16.00 4.58
N ILE A 242 10.98 -15.89 3.83
CA ILE A 242 9.63 -16.21 4.34
C ILE A 242 9.53 -17.71 4.69
N ALA A 243 10.05 -18.59 3.86
CA ALA A 243 10.04 -20.04 4.13
C ALA A 243 10.81 -20.38 5.40
N SER A 244 11.99 -19.78 5.59
CA SER A 244 12.81 -19.92 6.80
C SER A 244 12.03 -19.45 8.05
N ALA A 245 11.42 -18.28 8.02
CA ALA A 245 10.64 -17.73 9.12
C ALA A 245 9.37 -18.54 9.45
N LEU A 246 8.77 -19.19 8.43
CA LEU A 246 7.62 -20.08 8.60
C LEU A 246 8.02 -21.52 8.97
N GLY A 247 9.31 -21.89 8.94
CA GLY A 247 9.79 -23.23 9.18
C GLY A 247 9.39 -24.25 8.10
N VAL A 248 9.22 -23.83 6.85
CA VAL A 248 8.84 -24.68 5.72
C VAL A 248 9.97 -24.78 4.67
N PRO A 249 10.03 -25.88 3.87
CA PRO A 249 11.03 -26.00 2.80
C PRO A 249 10.93 -24.87 1.78
N PRO A 250 12.06 -24.25 1.38
CA PRO A 250 12.07 -23.18 0.39
C PRO A 250 11.79 -23.68 -1.03
N ALA A 251 11.29 -22.79 -1.88
CA ALA A 251 11.13 -23.06 -3.29
C ALA A 251 12.49 -23.17 -3.99
N THR A 252 12.73 -24.26 -4.75
CA THR A 252 14.05 -24.56 -5.35
C THR A 252 14.13 -24.30 -6.84
N LYS A 253 13.00 -24.17 -7.54
CA LYS A 253 12.95 -24.01 -8.99
C LYS A 253 12.28 -22.70 -9.39
N GLN A 254 12.85 -22.01 -10.37
CA GLN A 254 12.23 -20.84 -10.97
C GLN A 254 11.11 -21.25 -11.94
N TRP A 255 10.03 -20.47 -11.97
CA TRP A 255 9.07 -20.56 -13.07
C TRP A 255 9.69 -19.97 -14.34
N PRO A 256 9.67 -20.68 -15.50
CA PRO A 256 9.89 -20.01 -16.78
C PRO A 256 8.75 -19.00 -17.02
N ASP A 257 9.09 -17.77 -17.41
CA ASP A 257 8.12 -16.67 -17.54
C ASP A 257 6.97 -17.01 -18.49
N LYS A 258 7.29 -17.60 -19.64
CA LYS A 258 6.28 -18.04 -20.62
C LYS A 258 5.28 -19.03 -20.00
N THR A 259 5.77 -19.96 -19.17
CA THR A 259 4.93 -20.96 -18.50
C THR A 259 4.07 -20.32 -17.41
N LEU A 260 4.60 -19.38 -16.64
CA LEU A 260 3.86 -18.65 -15.60
C LEU A 260 2.74 -17.83 -16.24
N ILE A 261 3.02 -17.12 -17.34
CA ILE A 261 2.05 -16.31 -18.08
C ILE A 261 0.96 -17.20 -18.71
N ALA A 262 1.34 -18.34 -19.35
CA ALA A 262 0.38 -19.28 -19.90
C ALA A 262 -0.55 -19.86 -18.82
N ARG A 263 0.00 -20.20 -17.64
CA ARG A 263 -0.80 -20.66 -16.49
C ARG A 263 -1.79 -19.57 -16.02
N GLY A 264 -1.39 -18.30 -16.04
CA GLY A 264 -2.26 -17.18 -15.74
C GLY A 264 -3.42 -17.00 -16.72
N LEU A 265 -3.18 -17.31 -18.01
CA LEU A 265 -4.23 -17.34 -19.03
C LEU A 265 -5.27 -18.45 -18.77
N LEU A 266 -4.79 -19.67 -18.51
CA LEU A 266 -5.65 -20.80 -18.18
C LEU A 266 -6.44 -20.56 -16.89
N GLY A 267 -5.80 -19.98 -15.87
CA GLY A 267 -6.45 -19.59 -14.63
C GLY A 267 -7.58 -18.59 -14.85
N ALA A 268 -7.38 -17.55 -15.67
CA ALA A 268 -8.39 -16.56 -15.97
C ALA A 268 -9.59 -17.18 -16.70
N PHE A 269 -9.35 -18.13 -17.61
CA PHE A 269 -10.39 -18.86 -18.33
C PHE A 269 -11.22 -19.75 -17.39
N SER A 270 -10.54 -20.55 -16.54
CA SER A 270 -11.21 -21.40 -15.55
C SER A 270 -12.01 -20.58 -14.53
N GLY A 271 -11.49 -19.41 -14.12
CA GLY A 271 -12.19 -18.49 -13.23
C GLY A 271 -13.50 -17.96 -13.81
N LYS A 272 -13.53 -17.66 -15.11
CA LYS A 272 -14.77 -17.27 -15.81
C LYS A 272 -15.81 -18.39 -15.84
N LEU A 273 -15.37 -19.64 -15.99
CA LEU A 273 -16.26 -20.79 -16.05
C LEU A 273 -16.79 -21.22 -14.66
N THR A 274 -15.96 -21.10 -13.63
CA THR A 274 -16.28 -21.63 -12.29
C THR A 274 -16.76 -20.55 -11.32
N GLY A 275 -16.69 -19.26 -11.68
CA GLY A 275 -16.94 -18.12 -10.78
C GLY A 275 -15.89 -17.96 -9.66
N ARG A 276 -14.85 -18.81 -9.61
CA ARG A 276 -13.80 -18.77 -8.58
C ARG A 276 -12.65 -17.87 -9.03
N LYS A 277 -12.11 -17.07 -8.12
CA LYS A 277 -10.92 -16.26 -8.37
C LYS A 277 -9.72 -17.17 -8.64
N PRO A 278 -9.06 -17.11 -9.82
CA PRO A 278 -7.83 -17.86 -10.02
C PRO A 278 -6.71 -17.28 -9.15
N PRO A 279 -5.79 -18.12 -8.67
CA PRO A 279 -4.67 -17.67 -7.83
C PRO A 279 -3.72 -16.72 -8.56
N VAL A 280 -3.61 -16.83 -9.88
CA VAL A 280 -2.77 -15.98 -10.74
C VAL A 280 -3.50 -15.71 -12.05
N THR A 281 -3.62 -14.44 -12.44
CA THR A 281 -4.06 -14.03 -13.79
C THR A 281 -2.85 -13.78 -14.69
N ARG A 282 -3.07 -13.65 -16.02
CA ARG A 282 -2.00 -13.26 -16.95
C ARG A 282 -1.29 -11.96 -16.53
N LYS A 283 -2.06 -10.95 -16.13
CA LYS A 283 -1.54 -9.64 -15.72
C LYS A 283 -0.68 -9.75 -14.46
N VAL A 284 -1.14 -10.48 -13.46
CA VAL A 284 -0.39 -10.75 -12.23
C VAL A 284 0.87 -11.57 -12.54
N ALA A 285 0.81 -12.55 -13.45
CA ALA A 285 1.98 -13.32 -13.89
C ALA A 285 3.05 -12.42 -14.54
N GLN A 286 2.65 -11.44 -15.34
CA GLN A 286 3.56 -10.45 -15.92
C GLN A 286 4.24 -9.59 -14.85
N VAL A 287 3.49 -9.11 -13.86
CA VAL A 287 4.03 -8.39 -12.70
C VAL A 287 5.06 -9.25 -11.96
N LEU A 288 4.74 -10.50 -11.65
CA LEU A 288 5.62 -11.44 -10.95
C LEU A 288 6.88 -11.80 -11.75
N ALA A 289 6.87 -11.70 -13.08
CA ALA A 289 8.03 -11.93 -13.94
C ALA A 289 8.89 -10.66 -14.12
N THR A 290 8.50 -9.53 -13.56
CA THR A 290 9.19 -8.25 -13.73
C THR A 290 9.94 -7.87 -12.45
N CYS A 291 11.13 -7.28 -12.59
CA CYS A 291 11.80 -6.61 -11.46
C CYS A 291 11.22 -5.20 -11.33
N MET A 292 10.69 -4.89 -10.16
CA MET A 292 10.12 -3.60 -9.81
C MET A 292 10.91 -3.00 -8.66
N TYR A 293 12.06 -2.41 -9.00
CA TYR A 293 13.01 -1.86 -8.04
C TYR A 293 12.92 -0.35 -8.01
N TYR A 294 13.10 0.22 -6.81
CA TYR A 294 12.98 1.64 -6.53
C TYR A 294 14.12 2.13 -5.67
N ASP A 295 14.46 3.41 -5.82
CA ASP A 295 15.40 4.14 -4.97
C ASP A 295 14.63 5.06 -4.00
N PRO A 296 14.68 4.82 -2.69
CA PRO A 296 14.03 5.66 -1.69
C PRO A 296 14.91 6.81 -1.19
N ALA A 297 16.00 7.14 -1.84
CA ALA A 297 17.02 8.11 -1.37
C ALA A 297 16.40 9.47 -0.98
N ARG A 298 15.40 9.95 -1.72
CA ARG A 298 14.69 11.18 -1.38
C ARG A 298 13.96 11.09 -0.05
N ALA A 299 13.21 10.02 0.18
CA ALA A 299 12.48 9.83 1.44
C ALA A 299 13.43 9.61 2.62
N ILE A 300 14.54 8.92 2.41
CA ILE A 300 15.59 8.74 3.43
C ILE A 300 16.15 10.10 3.84
N SER A 301 16.53 10.94 2.88
CA SER A 301 17.18 12.23 3.15
C SER A 301 16.23 13.31 3.68
N GLU A 302 15.00 13.38 3.16
CA GLU A 302 14.08 14.48 3.49
C GLU A 302 13.08 14.13 4.59
N LEU A 303 12.67 12.84 4.71
CA LEU A 303 11.68 12.39 5.68
C LEU A 303 12.26 11.48 6.78
N ASP A 304 13.59 11.29 6.84
CA ASP A 304 14.25 10.34 7.74
C ASP A 304 13.61 8.93 7.65
N LEU A 305 13.28 8.48 6.44
CA LEU A 305 12.71 7.13 6.25
C LEU A 305 13.70 6.10 6.83
N PRO A 306 13.34 5.36 7.87
CA PRO A 306 14.18 4.29 8.34
C PRO A 306 14.13 3.09 7.40
N VAL A 307 15.21 2.31 7.37
CA VAL A 307 15.28 1.07 6.58
C VAL A 307 15.57 -0.08 7.53
N THR A 308 14.53 -0.67 8.10
CA THR A 308 14.63 -1.85 8.96
C THR A 308 15.18 -3.03 8.16
N PRO A 309 16.11 -3.84 8.71
CA PRO A 309 16.63 -5.03 8.01
C PRO A 309 15.53 -5.96 7.51
N LEU A 310 15.69 -6.49 6.28
CA LEU A 310 14.67 -7.32 5.63
C LEU A 310 14.28 -8.55 6.45
N ASP A 311 15.26 -9.19 7.11
CA ASP A 311 14.99 -10.37 7.94
C ASP A 311 14.05 -10.01 9.11
N THR A 312 14.29 -8.89 9.78
CA THR A 312 13.41 -8.39 10.84
C THR A 312 11.99 -8.12 10.34
N ILE A 313 11.86 -7.45 9.18
CA ILE A 313 10.54 -7.17 8.58
C ILE A 313 9.80 -8.48 8.27
N VAL A 314 10.50 -9.47 7.70
CA VAL A 314 9.91 -10.77 7.35
C VAL A 314 9.54 -11.56 8.60
N GLU A 315 10.40 -11.62 9.61
CA GLU A 315 10.15 -12.32 10.87
C GLU A 315 8.92 -11.73 11.60
N ASP A 316 8.85 -10.41 11.71
CA ASP A 316 7.70 -9.73 12.32
C ASP A 316 6.39 -10.03 11.57
N ALA A 317 6.42 -10.00 10.24
CA ALA A 317 5.27 -10.34 9.42
C ALA A 317 4.86 -11.82 9.56
N CYS A 318 5.81 -12.74 9.67
CA CYS A 318 5.54 -14.17 9.85
C CYS A 318 5.01 -14.53 11.24
N ARG A 319 5.46 -13.84 12.29
CA ARG A 319 5.08 -14.16 13.69
C ARG A 319 3.57 -14.17 13.87
N LEU A 320 2.89 -13.12 13.45
CA LEU A 320 1.44 -13.00 13.58
C LEU A 320 0.65 -13.85 12.57
N PHE A 321 1.27 -14.15 11.42
CA PHE A 321 0.69 -15.12 10.49
C PHE A 321 0.62 -16.52 11.15
N LEU A 322 1.67 -16.93 11.86
CA LEU A 322 1.71 -18.22 12.58
C LEU A 322 0.73 -18.26 13.75
N ASP A 323 0.58 -17.17 14.50
CA ASP A 323 -0.34 -17.12 15.66
C ASP A 323 -1.82 -17.30 15.26
N LYS A 324 -2.19 -16.92 14.05
CA LYS A 324 -3.57 -17.05 13.52
C LYS A 324 -3.85 -18.42 12.88
N PHE A 325 -2.83 -19.19 12.52
CA PHE A 325 -2.97 -20.50 11.85
C PHE A 325 -2.52 -21.66 12.75
N ARG A 326 -2.19 -21.39 14.01
CA ARG A 326 -2.10 -22.36 15.12
C ARG A 326 -3.42 -22.42 15.87
#